data_4c587cef7e6bc61ce8d85ba34ccf083c
#
_entry.id   4c587cef7e6bc61ce8d85ba34ccf083c
#
_cell.length_a   1.000
_cell.length_b   1.000
_cell.length_c   1.000
_cell.angle_alpha   90.00
_cell.angle_beta   90.00
_cell.angle_gamma   90.00
#
_symmetry.space_group_name_H-M   'P 1'
#
loop_
_entity.id
_entity.type
_entity.pdbx_description
1 polymer ?
#
loop_
_entity_poly.entity_id
_entity_poly.type
_entity_poly.pdbx_seq_one_letter_code
_entity_poly.pdbx_strand_id
1 'polypeptide(L)'
;MTLLPIPAFDDNYIWLLHNGQRAMVVDPGQAEPINQALHEQQLALDTILITHHHGDHIGGVAALLKAHPQAKVYAPAREAQRFAFAHQPVQPQQSITVLNTTWQVLDVAAHTAGHVAYVGTPNGHDAPLLFCGDTLFSAGCGRLFEGSPQDMHRALAQLAALPGNTQVCCAHEYTQSNVRFALSVEPGNQALQAYATQVATLRAAKQPTLPSRIALELEINPFMRTAQPSVQQAASQRAGHGVTEPSECLAVLREWKNQT
;
A
#
# COMPACT_ATOMS: atom_id res chain seq x y z
N MET A 1 1.76 16.04 12.82
CA MET A 1 1.72 16.12 11.35
C MET A 1 0.35 15.73 10.84
N THR A 2 -0.04 16.17 9.64
CA THR A 2 -1.35 15.87 9.02
C THR A 2 -1.13 14.98 7.82
N LEU A 3 -1.90 13.88 7.72
CA LEU A 3 -1.88 12.94 6.61
C LEU A 3 -3.15 13.13 5.77
N LEU A 4 -2.99 13.24 4.46
CA LEU A 4 -4.08 13.44 3.50
C LEU A 4 -3.99 12.42 2.37
N PRO A 5 -5.06 11.67 2.06
CA PRO A 5 -5.17 10.91 0.82
C PRO A 5 -5.61 11.85 -0.31
N ILE A 6 -4.73 12.13 -1.25
CA ILE A 6 -5.04 12.97 -2.41
C ILE A 6 -5.50 12.05 -3.55
N PRO A 7 -6.76 12.12 -3.99
CA PRO A 7 -7.26 11.31 -5.09
C PRO A 7 -6.53 11.64 -6.40
N ALA A 8 -6.19 10.58 -7.13
CA ALA A 8 -5.59 10.67 -8.46
C ALA A 8 -6.12 9.52 -9.34
N PHE A 9 -6.17 9.71 -10.66
CA PHE A 9 -6.77 8.77 -11.60
C PHE A 9 -8.20 8.34 -11.16
N ASP A 10 -8.56 7.08 -11.38
CA ASP A 10 -9.88 6.56 -11.02
C ASP A 10 -9.95 6.05 -9.58
N ASP A 11 -8.83 5.53 -9.03
CA ASP A 11 -8.80 4.84 -7.74
C ASP A 11 -7.50 5.00 -6.95
N ASN A 12 -6.49 5.75 -7.45
CA ASN A 12 -5.25 5.97 -6.73
C ASN A 12 -5.41 6.99 -5.60
N TYR A 13 -4.65 6.79 -4.53
CA TYR A 13 -4.35 7.80 -3.53
C TYR A 13 -2.85 8.12 -3.53
N ILE A 14 -2.53 9.39 -3.75
CA ILE A 14 -1.20 9.94 -3.46
C ILE A 14 -1.23 10.39 -2.00
N TRP A 15 -0.42 9.77 -1.14
CA TRP A 15 -0.38 10.15 0.27
C TRP A 15 0.47 11.40 0.46
N LEU A 16 -0.13 12.45 1.02
CA LEU A 16 0.55 13.68 1.38
C LEU A 16 0.62 13.79 2.90
N LEU A 17 1.84 13.88 3.45
CA LEU A 17 2.09 14.13 4.86
C LEU A 17 2.78 15.48 5.03
N HIS A 18 2.28 16.34 5.93
CA HIS A 18 2.85 17.68 6.14
C HIS A 18 2.89 18.11 7.60
N ASN A 19 3.79 19.04 7.91
CA ASN A 19 3.96 19.65 9.24
C ASN A 19 3.40 21.09 9.32
N GLY A 20 2.59 21.51 8.35
CA GLY A 20 2.06 22.87 8.25
C GLY A 20 2.91 23.84 7.41
N GLN A 21 4.13 23.46 7.02
CA GLN A 21 5.04 24.25 6.17
C GLN A 21 5.63 23.42 5.02
N ARG A 22 6.06 22.21 5.31
CA ARG A 22 6.68 21.30 4.36
C ARG A 22 5.87 20.01 4.25
N ALA A 23 5.82 19.47 3.04
CA ALA A 23 5.14 18.24 2.73
C ALA A 23 6.08 17.20 2.12
N MET A 24 5.82 15.94 2.41
CA MET A 24 6.27 14.82 1.61
C MET A 24 5.08 14.16 0.93
N VAL A 25 5.30 13.61 -0.26
CA VAL A 25 4.29 12.84 -1.00
C VAL A 25 4.83 11.45 -1.33
N VAL A 26 3.93 10.47 -1.41
CA VAL A 26 4.27 9.09 -1.74
C VAL A 26 3.55 8.70 -3.02
N ASP A 27 4.30 8.15 -3.98
CA ASP A 27 3.82 7.62 -5.25
C ASP A 27 2.97 8.62 -6.06
N PRO A 28 3.50 9.80 -6.40
CA PRO A 28 2.73 10.79 -7.15
C PRO A 28 2.63 10.43 -8.64
N GLY A 29 1.64 9.60 -8.99
CA GLY A 29 1.34 9.25 -10.37
C GLY A 29 0.87 10.43 -11.22
N GLN A 30 0.25 11.44 -10.58
CA GLN A 30 -0.15 12.71 -11.18
C GLN A 30 0.41 13.88 -10.40
N ALA A 31 0.87 14.92 -11.12
CA ALA A 31 1.43 16.12 -10.49
C ALA A 31 0.36 17.14 -10.11
N GLU A 32 -0.70 17.27 -10.91
CA GLU A 32 -1.68 18.34 -10.75
C GLU A 32 -2.42 18.32 -9.42
N PRO A 33 -3.00 17.20 -8.94
CA PRO A 33 -3.67 17.15 -7.65
C PRO A 33 -2.72 17.49 -6.49
N ILE A 34 -1.43 17.14 -6.60
CA ILE A 34 -0.43 17.50 -5.60
C ILE A 34 -0.12 18.99 -5.64
N ASN A 35 0.12 19.59 -6.82
CA ASN A 35 0.36 21.02 -6.93
C ASN A 35 -0.82 21.84 -6.38
N GLN A 36 -2.06 21.39 -6.65
CA GLN A 36 -3.26 22.01 -6.11
C GLN A 36 -3.28 21.93 -4.57
N ALA A 37 -3.08 20.73 -4.00
CA ALA A 37 -3.07 20.55 -2.54
C ALA A 37 -1.97 21.37 -1.84
N LEU A 38 -0.76 21.41 -2.42
CA LEU A 38 0.35 22.22 -1.92
C LEU A 38 0.00 23.71 -1.93
N HIS A 39 -0.62 24.21 -3.00
CA HIS A 39 -1.03 25.61 -3.13
C HIS A 39 -2.14 25.95 -2.12
N GLU A 40 -3.20 25.15 -2.05
CA GLU A 40 -4.33 25.37 -1.13
C GLU A 40 -3.91 25.37 0.34
N GLN A 41 -2.96 24.50 0.70
CA GLN A 41 -2.44 24.35 2.07
C GLN A 41 -1.22 25.25 2.34
N GLN A 42 -0.74 26.01 1.35
CA GLN A 42 0.46 26.87 1.44
C GLN A 42 1.72 26.10 1.87
N LEU A 43 1.93 24.90 1.31
CA LEU A 43 3.01 23.99 1.66
C LEU A 43 4.13 24.02 0.61
N ALA A 44 5.38 23.84 1.07
CA ALA A 44 6.53 23.56 0.21
C ALA A 44 6.73 22.06 0.07
N LEU A 45 6.88 21.54 -1.15
CA LEU A 45 7.25 20.15 -1.38
C LEU A 45 8.70 19.92 -1.00
N ASP A 46 8.94 19.08 0.00
CA ASP A 46 10.27 18.74 0.52
C ASP A 46 10.79 17.43 -0.06
N THR A 47 9.93 16.41 -0.12
CA THR A 47 10.34 15.06 -0.48
C THR A 47 9.25 14.29 -1.23
N ILE A 48 9.68 13.45 -2.16
CA ILE A 48 8.87 12.46 -2.87
C ILE A 48 9.44 11.08 -2.49
N LEU A 49 8.59 10.17 -2.01
CA LEU A 49 8.93 8.77 -1.78
C LEU A 49 8.29 7.92 -2.88
N ILE A 50 9.06 7.01 -3.46
CA ILE A 50 8.59 6.08 -4.48
C ILE A 50 8.69 4.66 -3.94
N THR A 51 7.60 3.90 -4.03
CA THR A 51 7.57 2.49 -3.61
C THR A 51 8.04 1.55 -4.73
N HIS A 52 7.64 1.81 -5.98
CA HIS A 52 8.02 1.02 -7.16
C HIS A 52 7.82 1.83 -8.46
N HIS A 53 8.15 1.23 -9.62
CA HIS A 53 8.33 1.95 -10.89
C HIS A 53 7.08 2.07 -11.78
N HIS A 54 5.90 1.58 -11.40
CA HIS A 54 4.72 1.65 -12.26
C HIS A 54 4.29 3.10 -12.54
N GLY A 55 3.76 3.34 -13.74
CA GLY A 55 3.50 4.67 -14.25
C GLY A 55 2.53 5.49 -13.40
N ASP A 56 1.56 4.83 -12.80
CA ASP A 56 0.56 5.44 -11.90
C ASP A 56 1.11 5.79 -10.50
N HIS A 57 2.37 5.42 -10.21
CA HIS A 57 3.12 5.82 -9.00
C HIS A 57 4.19 6.86 -9.28
N ILE A 58 4.70 6.95 -10.51
CA ILE A 58 5.83 7.84 -10.84
C ILE A 58 5.52 8.88 -11.91
N GLY A 59 4.39 8.79 -12.59
CA GLY A 59 4.08 9.62 -13.77
C GLY A 59 4.09 11.14 -13.51
N GLY A 60 3.79 11.57 -12.28
CA GLY A 60 3.80 12.97 -11.87
C GLY A 60 5.17 13.50 -11.44
N VAL A 61 6.16 12.62 -11.16
CA VAL A 61 7.43 13.00 -10.51
C VAL A 61 8.20 14.06 -11.31
N ALA A 62 8.36 13.86 -12.61
CA ALA A 62 9.12 14.81 -13.45
C ALA A 62 8.49 16.22 -13.47
N ALA A 63 7.16 16.28 -13.53
CA ALA A 63 6.44 17.57 -13.49
C ALA A 63 6.53 18.23 -12.11
N LEU A 64 6.46 17.44 -11.02
CA LEU A 64 6.66 17.96 -9.66
C LEU A 64 8.08 18.49 -9.45
N LEU A 65 9.11 17.80 -9.92
CA LEU A 65 10.50 18.27 -9.84
C LEU A 65 10.73 19.55 -10.66
N LYS A 66 10.04 19.71 -11.79
CA LYS A 66 10.09 20.97 -12.57
C LYS A 66 9.46 22.14 -11.79
N ALA A 67 8.36 21.91 -11.09
CA ALA A 67 7.68 22.93 -10.29
C ALA A 67 8.38 23.18 -8.93
N HIS A 68 8.99 22.14 -8.37
CA HIS A 68 9.63 22.13 -7.05
C HIS A 68 11.07 21.60 -7.12
N PRO A 69 12.03 22.32 -7.75
CA PRO A 69 13.36 21.82 -8.05
C PRO A 69 14.22 21.51 -6.81
N GLN A 70 13.80 21.93 -5.62
CA GLN A 70 14.47 21.61 -4.36
C GLN A 70 13.98 20.32 -3.70
N ALA A 71 12.89 19.73 -4.21
CA ALA A 71 12.33 18.50 -3.68
C ALA A 71 13.30 17.32 -3.90
N LYS A 72 13.47 16.48 -2.88
CA LYS A 72 14.27 15.27 -2.96
C LYS A 72 13.39 14.09 -3.35
N VAL A 73 13.92 13.17 -4.16
CA VAL A 73 13.23 11.92 -4.47
C VAL A 73 14.01 10.76 -3.88
N TYR A 74 13.34 9.90 -3.14
CA TYR A 74 13.86 8.60 -2.71
C TYR A 74 13.13 7.50 -3.48
N ALA A 75 13.88 6.58 -4.07
CA ALA A 75 13.31 5.50 -4.89
C ALA A 75 14.11 4.19 -4.74
N PRO A 76 13.48 3.01 -4.94
CA PRO A 76 14.14 1.73 -4.72
C PRO A 76 15.36 1.54 -5.64
N ALA A 77 16.51 1.22 -5.04
CA ALA A 77 17.78 1.03 -5.75
C ALA A 77 17.71 -0.11 -6.78
N ARG A 78 16.92 -1.16 -6.48
CA ARG A 78 16.76 -2.30 -7.42
C ARG A 78 16.02 -1.92 -8.71
N GLU A 79 15.30 -0.80 -8.71
CA GLU A 79 14.53 -0.30 -9.86
C GLU A 79 15.14 0.97 -10.49
N ALA A 80 16.33 1.38 -10.07
CA ALA A 80 16.96 2.64 -10.46
C ALA A 80 17.02 2.84 -11.99
N GLN A 81 17.18 1.78 -12.78
CA GLN A 81 17.20 1.83 -14.24
C GLN A 81 15.82 2.10 -14.89
N ARG A 82 14.74 2.00 -14.10
CA ARG A 82 13.37 2.26 -14.55
C ARG A 82 12.96 3.73 -14.38
N PHE A 83 13.73 4.53 -13.64
CA PHE A 83 13.41 5.93 -13.34
C PHE A 83 14.14 6.89 -14.29
N ALA A 84 13.37 7.76 -14.98
CA ALA A 84 13.89 8.79 -15.88
C ALA A 84 14.14 10.14 -15.17
N PHE A 85 14.21 10.16 -13.83
CA PHE A 85 14.43 11.35 -13.01
C PHE A 85 15.54 11.12 -11.98
N ALA A 86 16.16 12.22 -11.54
CA ALA A 86 17.17 12.17 -10.49
C ALA A 86 16.56 11.74 -9.15
N HIS A 87 17.18 10.79 -8.47
CA HIS A 87 16.72 10.25 -7.21
C HIS A 87 17.87 9.79 -6.32
N GLN A 88 17.61 9.66 -5.04
CA GLN A 88 18.47 9.02 -4.05
C GLN A 88 18.00 7.55 -3.91
N PRO A 89 18.85 6.58 -4.26
CA PRO A 89 18.48 5.18 -4.16
C PRO A 89 18.36 4.74 -2.70
N VAL A 90 17.29 4.01 -2.38
CA VAL A 90 17.10 3.38 -1.07
C VAL A 90 17.16 1.86 -1.18
N GLN A 91 17.64 1.24 -0.11
CA GLN A 91 17.75 -0.22 -0.01
C GLN A 91 16.93 -0.73 1.18
N PRO A 92 16.42 -1.97 1.13
CA PRO A 92 15.82 -2.62 2.29
C PRO A 92 16.71 -2.55 3.54
N GLN A 93 16.07 -2.40 4.70
CA GLN A 93 16.71 -2.23 6.03
C GLN A 93 17.40 -0.87 6.23
N GLN A 94 17.48 -0.02 5.23
CA GLN A 94 17.94 1.35 5.37
C GLN A 94 16.89 2.19 6.11
N SER A 95 17.35 3.21 6.83
CA SER A 95 16.50 4.27 7.36
C SER A 95 16.82 5.59 6.66
N ILE A 96 15.78 6.37 6.36
CA ILE A 96 15.89 7.73 5.85
C ILE A 96 15.18 8.69 6.81
N THR A 97 15.62 9.94 6.86
CA THR A 97 14.96 10.96 7.67
C THR A 97 14.28 11.98 6.77
N VAL A 98 12.95 12.08 6.87
CA VAL A 98 12.12 13.01 6.13
C VAL A 98 11.15 13.69 7.09
N LEU A 99 11.03 15.03 7.04
CA LEU A 99 10.20 15.84 7.93
C LEU A 99 10.42 15.53 9.43
N ASN A 100 11.69 15.36 9.83
CA ASN A 100 12.09 14.98 11.19
C ASN A 100 11.50 13.63 11.67
N THR A 101 11.09 12.77 10.75
CA THR A 101 10.66 11.40 11.04
C THR A 101 11.64 10.42 10.40
N THR A 102 12.00 9.39 11.16
CA THR A 102 12.78 8.27 10.65
C THR A 102 11.84 7.25 9.99
N TRP A 103 12.07 6.96 8.73
CA TRP A 103 11.34 5.98 7.93
C TRP A 103 12.24 4.78 7.66
N GLN A 104 11.80 3.60 8.06
CA GLN A 104 12.46 2.33 7.72
C GLN A 104 12.00 1.89 6.34
N VAL A 105 12.93 1.42 5.52
CA VAL A 105 12.67 0.83 4.20
C VAL A 105 12.55 -0.68 4.34
N LEU A 106 11.38 -1.22 4.00
CA LEU A 106 11.08 -2.65 4.06
C LEU A 106 11.19 -3.28 2.68
N ASP A 107 11.71 -4.51 2.59
CA ASP A 107 11.71 -5.31 1.35
C ASP A 107 10.34 -5.98 1.19
N VAL A 108 9.56 -5.51 0.23
CA VAL A 108 8.25 -6.09 -0.09
C VAL A 108 8.18 -6.49 -1.57
N ALA A 109 9.34 -6.85 -2.13
CA ALA A 109 9.47 -7.29 -3.52
C ALA A 109 8.60 -8.51 -3.82
N ALA A 110 7.58 -8.32 -4.64
CA ALA A 110 6.67 -9.33 -5.15
C ALA A 110 5.81 -8.80 -6.29
N HIS A 111 5.10 -7.66 -6.09
CA HIS A 111 4.35 -6.97 -7.14
C HIS A 111 5.29 -6.53 -8.27
N THR A 112 6.39 -5.84 -7.91
CA THR A 112 7.58 -5.67 -8.75
C THR A 112 8.80 -6.24 -8.03
N ALA A 113 9.89 -6.52 -8.75
CA ALA A 113 11.10 -7.15 -8.21
C ALA A 113 11.89 -6.27 -7.26
N GLY A 114 11.67 -4.96 -7.29
CA GLY A 114 12.37 -3.99 -6.44
C GLY A 114 11.48 -3.24 -5.46
N HIS A 115 10.20 -3.61 -5.36
CA HIS A 115 9.21 -2.90 -4.53
C HIS A 115 9.64 -2.77 -3.08
N VAL A 116 9.55 -1.56 -2.53
CA VAL A 116 9.83 -1.26 -1.12
C VAL A 116 8.61 -0.63 -0.45
N ALA A 117 8.50 -0.78 0.87
CA ALA A 117 7.56 -0.03 1.68
C ALA A 117 8.31 0.86 2.67
N TYR A 118 7.64 1.92 3.13
CA TYR A 118 8.18 2.84 4.13
C TYR A 118 7.31 2.80 5.38
N VAL A 119 7.93 2.62 6.54
CA VAL A 119 7.22 2.65 7.82
C VAL A 119 7.91 3.61 8.80
N GLY A 120 7.13 4.44 9.47
CA GLY A 120 7.64 5.40 10.46
C GLY A 120 6.52 5.99 11.30
N THR A 121 6.88 6.57 12.44
CA THR A 121 5.92 7.24 13.34
C THR A 121 6.19 8.74 13.33
N PRO A 122 5.40 9.53 12.58
CA PRO A 122 5.59 10.98 12.54
C PRO A 122 5.26 11.63 13.89
N ASN A 123 5.93 12.73 14.19
CA ASN A 123 5.64 13.51 15.39
C ASN A 123 4.16 13.93 15.45
N GLY A 124 3.50 13.65 16.58
CA GLY A 124 2.08 13.93 16.77
C GLY A 124 1.13 12.85 16.25
N HIS A 125 1.68 11.71 15.77
CA HIS A 125 0.90 10.50 15.49
C HIS A 125 1.09 9.48 16.60
N ASP A 126 -0.01 8.86 17.07
CA ASP A 126 0.00 7.82 18.10
C ASP A 126 0.29 6.43 17.52
N ALA A 127 0.36 6.31 16.19
CA ALA A 127 0.54 5.07 15.48
C ALA A 127 1.52 5.23 14.30
N PRO A 128 2.27 4.18 13.94
CA PRO A 128 3.07 4.19 12.74
C PRO A 128 2.21 4.34 11.48
N LEU A 129 2.77 4.98 10.46
CA LEU A 129 2.24 5.01 9.08
C LEU A 129 3.05 4.04 8.24
N LEU A 130 2.36 3.23 7.45
CA LEU A 130 2.94 2.29 6.48
C LEU A 130 2.51 2.70 5.07
N PHE A 131 3.46 3.12 4.25
CA PHE A 131 3.25 3.34 2.82
C PHE A 131 3.72 2.10 2.08
N CYS A 132 2.81 1.22 1.69
CA CYS A 132 3.09 -0.10 1.15
C CYS A 132 2.87 -0.22 -0.36
N GLY A 133 2.56 0.88 -1.05
CA GLY A 133 2.27 0.87 -2.49
C GLY A 133 1.27 -0.22 -2.84
N ASP A 134 1.68 -1.10 -3.74
CA ASP A 134 0.87 -2.19 -4.30
C ASP A 134 1.17 -3.57 -3.71
N THR A 135 1.72 -3.63 -2.48
CA THR A 135 1.93 -4.91 -1.79
C THR A 135 0.69 -5.35 -1.02
N LEU A 136 0.25 -4.52 -0.07
CA LEU A 136 -0.91 -4.80 0.78
C LEU A 136 -2.02 -3.79 0.46
N PHE A 137 -3.22 -4.29 0.19
CA PHE A 137 -4.45 -3.50 0.09
C PHE A 137 -5.43 -3.90 1.20
N SER A 138 -6.37 -3.03 1.52
CA SER A 138 -7.42 -3.41 2.46
C SER A 138 -8.23 -4.58 1.92
N ALA A 139 -8.28 -5.66 2.72
CA ALA A 139 -8.83 -6.98 2.39
C ALA A 139 -8.24 -7.63 1.12
N GLY A 140 -7.01 -7.25 0.70
CA GLY A 140 -6.40 -7.75 -0.53
C GLY A 140 -4.88 -7.61 -0.57
N CYS A 141 -4.29 -8.00 -1.70
CA CYS A 141 -2.89 -7.78 -2.02
C CYS A 141 -2.69 -7.48 -3.51
N GLY A 142 -1.52 -6.99 -3.88
CA GLY A 142 -1.14 -6.70 -5.26
C GLY A 142 -1.09 -7.93 -6.15
N ARG A 143 -1.17 -7.69 -7.47
CA ARG A 143 -0.89 -8.70 -8.48
C ARG A 143 0.60 -9.02 -8.50
N LEU A 144 0.93 -10.24 -8.92
CA LEU A 144 2.32 -10.70 -9.08
C LEU A 144 2.72 -10.50 -10.54
N PHE A 145 3.42 -9.40 -10.83
CA PHE A 145 3.94 -9.17 -12.19
C PHE A 145 5.36 -9.68 -12.34
N GLU A 146 6.20 -9.51 -11.32
CA GLU A 146 7.63 -9.84 -11.38
C GLU A 146 8.09 -10.79 -10.27
N GLY A 147 7.28 -11.01 -9.23
CA GLY A 147 7.59 -11.91 -8.13
C GLY A 147 6.74 -13.16 -8.09
N SER A 148 7.00 -14.02 -7.10
CA SER A 148 6.31 -15.28 -6.86
C SER A 148 5.30 -15.18 -5.71
N PRO A 149 4.38 -16.16 -5.55
CA PRO A 149 3.52 -16.27 -4.37
C PRO A 149 4.29 -16.35 -3.06
N GLN A 150 5.45 -17.02 -3.06
CA GLN A 150 6.35 -17.11 -1.90
C GLN A 150 6.91 -15.75 -1.52
N ASP A 151 7.26 -14.90 -2.51
CA ASP A 151 7.75 -13.54 -2.28
C ASP A 151 6.65 -12.69 -1.65
N MET A 152 5.43 -12.72 -2.19
CA MET A 152 4.29 -11.98 -1.64
C MET A 152 3.93 -12.46 -0.24
N HIS A 153 3.92 -13.77 0.01
CA HIS A 153 3.68 -14.32 1.34
C HIS A 153 4.71 -13.80 2.35
N ARG A 154 6.00 -13.81 1.98
CA ARG A 154 7.09 -13.26 2.82
C ARG A 154 6.90 -11.76 3.07
N ALA A 155 6.57 -10.98 2.03
CA ALA A 155 6.31 -9.55 2.15
C ALA A 155 5.13 -9.27 3.10
N LEU A 156 4.00 -9.95 2.91
CA LEU A 156 2.83 -9.80 3.78
C LEU A 156 3.10 -10.26 5.22
N ALA A 157 3.88 -11.33 5.43
CA ALA A 157 4.30 -11.77 6.76
C ALA A 157 5.16 -10.72 7.48
N GLN A 158 6.06 -10.04 6.75
CA GLN A 158 6.84 -8.93 7.29
C GLN A 158 5.93 -7.75 7.72
N LEU A 159 4.95 -7.38 6.90
CA LEU A 159 3.99 -6.33 7.24
C LEU A 159 3.08 -6.73 8.40
N ALA A 160 2.68 -8.01 8.50
CA ALA A 160 1.88 -8.57 9.59
C ALA A 160 2.57 -8.48 10.96
N ALA A 161 3.91 -8.46 10.99
CA ALA A 161 4.70 -8.32 12.21
C ALA A 161 4.79 -6.88 12.75
N LEU A 162 4.28 -5.89 12.02
CA LEU A 162 4.22 -4.50 12.49
C LEU A 162 3.19 -4.35 13.62
N PRO A 163 3.29 -3.31 14.47
CA PRO A 163 2.29 -3.04 15.50
C PRO A 163 0.87 -3.01 14.92
N GLY A 164 -0.09 -3.61 15.60
CA GLY A 164 -1.46 -3.75 15.11
C GLY A 164 -2.17 -2.43 14.82
N ASN A 165 -1.79 -1.34 15.51
CA ASN A 165 -2.31 0.01 15.28
C ASN A 165 -1.67 0.73 14.08
N THR A 166 -0.66 0.13 13.40
CA THR A 166 -0.04 0.71 12.21
C THR A 166 -1.09 0.99 11.14
N GLN A 167 -1.14 2.23 10.67
CA GLN A 167 -2.05 2.66 9.61
C GLN A 167 -1.50 2.23 8.25
N VAL A 168 -2.30 1.47 7.50
CA VAL A 168 -1.95 0.95 6.18
C VAL A 168 -2.41 1.94 5.12
N CYS A 169 -1.46 2.70 4.59
CA CYS A 169 -1.64 3.71 3.56
C CYS A 169 -1.28 3.11 2.19
N CYS A 170 -2.12 2.21 1.68
CA CYS A 170 -1.93 1.62 0.35
C CYS A 170 -2.36 2.58 -0.77
N ALA A 171 -1.92 2.31 -1.99
CA ALA A 171 -2.03 3.28 -3.08
C ALA A 171 -3.40 3.32 -3.77
N HIS A 172 -4.25 2.29 -3.61
CA HIS A 172 -5.50 2.18 -4.36
C HIS A 172 -6.72 1.93 -3.51
N GLU A 173 -7.85 2.52 -3.90
CA GLU A 173 -9.18 2.33 -3.31
C GLU A 173 -9.85 1.04 -3.85
N TYR A 174 -9.18 -0.09 -3.75
CA TYR A 174 -9.70 -1.39 -4.17
C TYR A 174 -10.57 -2.08 -3.12
N THR A 175 -10.77 -1.46 -1.98
CA THR A 175 -11.39 -2.07 -0.79
C THR A 175 -12.72 -2.74 -1.08
N GLN A 176 -13.62 -2.07 -1.82
CA GLN A 176 -14.94 -2.65 -2.10
C GLN A 176 -14.87 -3.94 -2.94
N SER A 177 -14.00 -3.98 -3.95
CA SER A 177 -13.81 -5.19 -4.77
C SER A 177 -13.07 -6.28 -3.99
N ASN A 178 -12.10 -5.89 -3.15
CA ASN A 178 -11.36 -6.81 -2.29
C ASN A 178 -12.28 -7.48 -1.26
N VAL A 179 -13.13 -6.70 -0.59
CA VAL A 179 -14.10 -7.21 0.38
C VAL A 179 -15.08 -8.20 -0.26
N ARG A 180 -15.59 -7.93 -1.47
CA ARG A 180 -16.42 -8.89 -2.21
C ARG A 180 -15.71 -10.22 -2.43
N PHE A 181 -14.44 -10.16 -2.85
CA PHE A 181 -13.63 -11.36 -3.02
C PHE A 181 -13.38 -12.06 -1.67
N ALA A 182 -12.97 -11.33 -0.63
CA ALA A 182 -12.72 -11.88 0.69
C ALA A 182 -13.94 -12.61 1.26
N LEU A 183 -15.15 -12.06 1.08
CA LEU A 183 -16.41 -12.72 1.46
C LEU A 183 -16.68 -14.01 0.67
N SER A 184 -16.19 -14.16 -0.56
CA SER A 184 -16.29 -15.42 -1.27
C SER A 184 -15.34 -16.50 -0.72
N VAL A 185 -14.23 -16.08 -0.09
CA VAL A 185 -13.27 -16.96 0.58
C VAL A 185 -13.71 -17.33 1.99
N GLU A 186 -14.14 -16.34 2.80
CA GLU A 186 -14.54 -16.51 4.20
C GLU A 186 -15.93 -15.92 4.46
N PRO A 187 -17.03 -16.49 3.91
CA PRO A 187 -18.37 -15.93 4.07
C PRO A 187 -18.86 -15.90 5.53
N GLY A 188 -18.31 -16.77 6.39
CA GLY A 188 -18.62 -16.83 7.83
C GLY A 188 -17.80 -15.88 8.71
N ASN A 189 -16.85 -15.12 8.16
CA ASN A 189 -16.03 -14.20 8.94
C ASN A 189 -16.84 -12.96 9.36
N GLN A 190 -17.19 -12.87 10.63
CA GLN A 190 -18.05 -11.81 11.18
C GLN A 190 -17.37 -10.42 11.11
N ALA A 191 -16.06 -10.34 11.37
CA ALA A 191 -15.32 -9.08 11.26
C ALA A 191 -15.32 -8.55 9.81
N LEU A 192 -15.16 -9.46 8.85
CA LEU A 192 -15.22 -9.12 7.42
C LEU A 192 -16.64 -8.67 6.99
N GLN A 193 -17.70 -9.31 7.48
CA GLN A 193 -19.09 -8.90 7.22
C GLN A 193 -19.39 -7.51 7.78
N ALA A 194 -18.94 -7.22 9.02
CA ALA A 194 -19.06 -5.90 9.62
C ALA A 194 -18.30 -4.84 8.82
N TYR A 195 -17.06 -5.16 8.41
CA TYR A 195 -16.26 -4.28 7.59
C TYR A 195 -16.89 -4.03 6.20
N ALA A 196 -17.48 -5.04 5.58
CA ALA A 196 -18.20 -4.91 4.31
C ALA A 196 -19.32 -3.87 4.39
N THR A 197 -20.07 -3.87 5.49
CA THR A 197 -21.14 -2.90 5.74
C THR A 197 -20.59 -1.48 5.90
N GLN A 198 -19.49 -1.32 6.63
CA GLN A 198 -18.81 -0.03 6.78
C GLN A 198 -18.29 0.49 5.43
N VAL A 199 -17.61 -0.36 4.64
CA VAL A 199 -17.10 -0.02 3.31
C VAL A 199 -18.23 0.42 2.39
N ALA A 200 -19.36 -0.31 2.36
CA ALA A 200 -20.51 0.06 1.55
C ALA A 200 -21.03 1.46 1.91
N THR A 201 -21.12 1.77 3.21
CA THR A 201 -21.56 3.09 3.71
C THR A 201 -20.60 4.20 3.27
N LEU A 202 -19.29 4.02 3.49
CA LEU A 202 -18.27 5.01 3.12
C LEU A 202 -18.27 5.26 1.61
N ARG A 203 -18.31 4.19 0.80
CA ARG A 203 -18.26 4.33 -0.67
C ARG A 203 -19.55 4.90 -1.25
N ALA A 204 -20.70 4.64 -0.65
CA ALA A 204 -21.96 5.31 -1.01
C ALA A 204 -21.89 6.84 -0.75
N ALA A 205 -21.18 7.24 0.30
CA ALA A 205 -20.90 8.64 0.62
C ALA A 205 -19.69 9.23 -0.14
N LYS A 206 -19.06 8.49 -1.07
CA LYS A 206 -17.84 8.85 -1.79
C LYS A 206 -16.65 9.17 -0.86
N GLN A 207 -16.66 8.61 0.35
CA GLN A 207 -15.57 8.76 1.31
C GLN A 207 -14.51 7.66 1.13
N PRO A 208 -13.23 7.96 1.39
CA PRO A 208 -12.17 6.96 1.36
C PRO A 208 -12.39 5.90 2.44
N THR A 209 -12.00 4.65 2.14
CA THR A 209 -11.97 3.56 3.13
C THR A 209 -10.59 3.42 3.78
N LEU A 210 -9.60 4.16 3.30
CA LEU A 210 -8.22 4.16 3.73
C LEU A 210 -7.89 5.38 4.61
N PRO A 211 -6.90 5.30 5.52
CA PRO A 211 -6.03 4.14 5.76
C PRO A 211 -6.76 3.00 6.51
N SER A 212 -6.33 1.76 6.24
CA SER A 212 -6.68 0.60 7.04
C SER A 212 -5.74 0.45 8.25
N ARG A 213 -5.74 -0.70 8.94
CA ARG A 213 -4.82 -1.00 10.06
C ARG A 213 -4.36 -2.45 9.99
N ILE A 214 -3.12 -2.71 10.42
CA ILE A 214 -2.58 -4.08 10.45
C ILE A 214 -3.48 -5.03 11.26
N ALA A 215 -3.94 -4.63 12.43
CA ALA A 215 -4.85 -5.47 13.23
C ALA A 215 -6.13 -5.85 12.47
N LEU A 216 -6.73 -4.90 11.76
CA LEU A 216 -7.91 -5.17 10.94
C LEU A 216 -7.58 -6.13 9.79
N GLU A 217 -6.49 -5.90 9.07
CA GLU A 217 -6.10 -6.77 7.96
C GLU A 217 -5.84 -8.22 8.41
N LEU A 218 -5.28 -8.42 9.60
CA LEU A 218 -5.09 -9.75 10.19
C LEU A 218 -6.43 -10.46 10.51
N GLU A 219 -7.51 -9.73 10.69
CA GLU A 219 -8.85 -10.27 10.96
C GLU A 219 -9.65 -10.55 9.68
N ILE A 220 -9.44 -9.76 8.61
CA ILE A 220 -10.33 -9.74 7.44
C ILE A 220 -9.67 -10.12 6.13
N ASN A 221 -8.34 -9.98 6.00
CA ASN A 221 -7.65 -10.12 4.71
C ASN A 221 -7.24 -11.58 4.45
N PRO A 222 -7.84 -12.28 3.49
CA PRO A 222 -7.55 -13.69 3.25
C PRO A 222 -6.10 -13.94 2.84
N PHE A 223 -5.42 -12.96 2.23
CA PHE A 223 -4.01 -13.07 1.85
C PHE A 223 -3.05 -12.97 3.04
N MET A 224 -3.45 -12.34 4.14
CA MET A 224 -2.71 -12.32 5.42
C MET A 224 -3.14 -13.46 6.35
N ARG A 225 -4.17 -14.22 5.98
CA ARG A 225 -4.80 -15.29 6.77
C ARG A 225 -4.60 -16.68 6.16
N THR A 226 -3.62 -16.84 5.30
CA THR A 226 -3.37 -18.10 4.55
C THR A 226 -3.06 -19.32 5.42
N ALA A 227 -2.72 -19.14 6.69
CA ALA A 227 -2.57 -20.21 7.68
C ALA A 227 -3.88 -20.57 8.41
N GLN A 228 -4.98 -19.82 8.20
CA GLN A 228 -6.25 -20.10 8.85
C GLN A 228 -6.97 -21.27 8.18
N PRO A 229 -7.53 -22.22 8.98
CA PRO A 229 -8.19 -23.40 8.42
C PRO A 229 -9.33 -23.06 7.45
N SER A 230 -10.13 -22.01 7.72
CA SER A 230 -11.21 -21.55 6.85
C SER A 230 -10.70 -21.11 5.46
N VAL A 231 -9.60 -20.37 5.42
CA VAL A 231 -8.98 -19.88 4.18
C VAL A 231 -8.36 -21.05 3.39
N GLN A 232 -7.64 -21.96 4.08
CA GLN A 232 -7.07 -23.16 3.47
C GLN A 232 -8.15 -24.09 2.92
N GLN A 233 -9.27 -24.25 3.61
CA GLN A 233 -10.40 -25.02 3.14
C GLN A 233 -11.00 -24.42 1.86
N ALA A 234 -11.21 -23.11 1.81
CA ALA A 234 -11.71 -22.41 0.62
C ALA A 234 -10.73 -22.55 -0.56
N ALA A 235 -9.42 -22.38 -0.30
CA ALA A 235 -8.38 -22.57 -1.31
C ALA A 235 -8.34 -24.02 -1.82
N SER A 236 -8.45 -25.03 -0.93
CA SER A 236 -8.49 -26.45 -1.29
C SER A 236 -9.69 -26.79 -2.16
N GLN A 237 -10.86 -26.25 -1.82
CA GLN A 237 -12.08 -26.42 -2.64
C GLN A 237 -11.90 -25.80 -4.03
N ARG A 238 -11.29 -24.63 -4.10
CA ARG A 238 -11.03 -23.93 -5.36
C ARG A 238 -10.01 -24.67 -6.23
N ALA A 239 -8.95 -25.22 -5.63
CA ALA A 239 -7.87 -25.93 -6.31
C ALA A 239 -8.24 -27.37 -6.71
N GLY A 240 -9.23 -27.99 -6.05
CA GLY A 240 -9.60 -29.40 -6.25
C GLY A 240 -8.66 -30.39 -5.56
N HIS A 241 -7.76 -29.93 -4.68
CA HIS A 241 -6.85 -30.75 -3.87
C HIS A 241 -6.56 -30.06 -2.52
N GLY A 242 -5.95 -30.80 -1.58
CA GLY A 242 -5.59 -30.24 -0.27
C GLY A 242 -4.51 -29.16 -0.40
N VAL A 243 -4.78 -27.98 0.15
CA VAL A 243 -3.87 -26.82 0.21
C VAL A 243 -3.68 -26.46 1.67
N THR A 244 -2.50 -26.74 2.24
CA THR A 244 -2.16 -26.49 3.64
C THR A 244 -0.95 -25.60 3.82
N GLU A 245 -0.13 -25.47 2.77
CA GLU A 245 1.04 -24.60 2.81
C GLU A 245 0.59 -23.14 2.53
N PRO A 246 0.96 -22.15 3.40
CA PRO A 246 0.45 -20.78 3.29
C PRO A 246 0.77 -20.07 1.97
N SER A 247 1.95 -20.29 1.40
CA SER A 247 2.32 -19.66 0.13
C SER A 247 1.58 -20.26 -1.07
N GLU A 248 1.28 -21.56 -1.03
CA GLU A 248 0.41 -22.22 -2.00
C GLU A 248 -1.04 -21.72 -1.87
N CYS A 249 -1.52 -21.56 -0.63
CA CYS A 249 -2.83 -20.97 -0.37
C CYS A 249 -2.92 -19.56 -0.97
N LEU A 250 -1.90 -18.74 -0.77
CA LEU A 250 -1.82 -17.40 -1.38
C LEU A 250 -1.87 -17.49 -2.92
N ALA A 251 -1.14 -18.42 -3.53
CA ALA A 251 -1.13 -18.63 -4.97
C ALA A 251 -2.53 -18.91 -5.51
N VAL A 252 -3.23 -19.86 -4.88
CA VAL A 252 -4.61 -20.24 -5.27
C VAL A 252 -5.56 -19.03 -5.13
N LEU A 253 -5.50 -18.29 -4.01
CA LEU A 253 -6.33 -17.13 -3.79
C LEU A 253 -6.03 -16.00 -4.80
N ARG A 254 -4.76 -15.78 -5.14
CA ARG A 254 -4.38 -14.74 -6.10
C ARG A 254 -4.85 -15.06 -7.50
N GLU A 255 -4.68 -16.31 -7.93
CA GLU A 255 -5.20 -16.78 -9.21
C GLU A 255 -6.73 -16.71 -9.26
N TRP A 256 -7.41 -17.14 -8.19
CA TRP A 256 -8.86 -17.02 -8.08
C TRP A 256 -9.32 -15.57 -8.22
N LYS A 257 -8.67 -14.64 -7.50
CA LYS A 257 -9.02 -13.22 -7.60
C LYS A 257 -8.70 -12.60 -8.97
N ASN A 258 -7.72 -13.11 -9.73
CA ASN A 258 -7.43 -12.63 -11.07
C ASN A 258 -8.53 -12.97 -12.08
N GLN A 259 -9.36 -13.97 -11.76
CA GLN A 259 -10.46 -14.45 -12.60
C GLN A 259 -11.83 -13.87 -12.22
N THR A 260 -11.90 -13.05 -11.16
CA THR A 260 -13.12 -12.40 -10.66
C THR A 260 -13.08 -10.87 -10.88
#